data_d09788859e91cfee8cef19cf5987a74f
#
_entry.id   d09788859e91cfee8cef19cf5987a74f
#
_cell.length_a   1.000
_cell.length_b   1.000
_cell.length_c   1.000
_cell.angle_alpha   90.00
_cell.angle_beta   90.00
_cell.angle_gamma   90.00
#
_symmetry.space_group_name_H-M   'P 1'
#
loop_
_entity.id
_entity.type
_entity.pdbx_description
1 polymer ?
#
loop_
_entity_poly.entity_id
_entity_poly.type
_entity_poly.pdbx_seq_one_letter_code
_entity_poly.pdbx_strand_id
1 'polypeptide(L)'
;MSGCWIQLAAAEQMGKKTKRKVAYSKLPMQRQLNLQHEGKHFDLRQIFDDLNERYFRGRLRSYKVVWGRRRKHRPREYFIFGTIQEEDRVIRINPLLDQLFVPLWFLRYVLYHEMLHSVVPDKPLPNGRRRVHTEEFNRRERQFRGYRRARRWEEANLARFLR
;
A
#
# COMPACT_ATOMS: atom_id res chain seq x y z
N MET A 1 -9.72 -12.80 17.22
CA MET A 1 -8.50 -13.05 16.38
C MET A 1 -8.74 -12.39 15.06
N SER A 2 -8.29 -11.14 14.89
CA SER A 2 -8.58 -10.32 13.70
C SER A 2 -7.28 -10.12 12.95
N GLY A 3 -6.96 -11.08 12.08
CA GLY A 3 -5.83 -10.95 11.17
C GLY A 3 -6.08 -9.83 10.17
N CYS A 4 -5.16 -8.90 10.06
CA CYS A 4 -5.15 -7.91 8.99
C CYS A 4 -4.79 -8.61 7.68
N TRP A 5 -5.77 -8.82 6.81
CA TRP A 5 -5.62 -9.54 5.53
C TRP A 5 -4.87 -8.75 4.45
N ILE A 6 -4.54 -7.50 4.73
CA ILE A 6 -3.92 -6.60 3.72
C ILE A 6 -2.53 -7.08 3.27
N GLN A 7 -1.80 -7.89 4.09
CA GLN A 7 -0.41 -8.25 3.76
C GLN A 7 0.06 -9.67 4.16
N LEU A 8 -0.81 -10.57 4.54
CA LEU A 8 -0.36 -11.90 5.01
C LEU A 8 0.40 -12.73 3.95
N ALA A 9 0.30 -12.37 2.68
CA ALA A 9 0.92 -13.12 1.58
C ALA A 9 2.23 -12.54 1.04
N ALA A 10 2.60 -11.30 1.37
CA ALA A 10 3.84 -10.72 0.87
C ALA A 10 5.11 -11.27 1.55
N ALA A 11 4.97 -11.85 2.75
CA ALA A 11 6.11 -12.36 3.52
C ALA A 11 6.57 -13.77 3.12
N GLU A 12 5.75 -14.55 2.42
CA GLU A 12 6.10 -15.95 2.09
C GLU A 12 6.77 -16.15 0.72
N GLN A 13 6.76 -15.16 -0.16
CA GLN A 13 7.31 -15.32 -1.52
C GLN A 13 8.64 -14.61 -1.78
N MET A 14 9.34 -14.13 -0.76
CA MET A 14 10.71 -13.66 -0.94
C MET A 14 11.74 -14.77 -0.75
N GLY A 15 11.58 -15.88 -1.49
CA GLY A 15 12.60 -16.86 -1.77
C GLY A 15 13.56 -16.30 -2.83
N LYS A 16 14.82 -16.10 -2.42
CA LYS A 16 16.05 -16.00 -3.21
C LYS A 16 15.89 -15.53 -4.67
N LYS A 17 15.91 -14.23 -4.91
CA LYS A 17 16.30 -13.69 -6.23
C LYS A 17 17.70 -13.11 -6.13
N THR A 18 18.64 -13.80 -6.77
CA THR A 18 19.99 -13.35 -7.09
C THR A 18 20.00 -11.91 -7.57
N LYS A 19 20.83 -11.10 -6.92
CA LYS A 19 21.10 -9.71 -7.27
C LYS A 19 21.72 -9.62 -8.67
N ARG A 20 20.92 -9.41 -9.71
CA ARG A 20 21.41 -8.83 -10.95
C ARG A 20 21.55 -7.32 -10.71
N LYS A 21 22.79 -6.87 -10.57
CA LYS A 21 23.14 -5.44 -10.67
C LYS A 21 22.77 -4.99 -12.09
N VAL A 22 21.62 -4.35 -12.23
CA VAL A 22 21.28 -3.62 -13.45
C VAL A 22 21.91 -2.25 -13.32
N ALA A 23 22.87 -1.95 -14.19
CA ALA A 23 23.50 -0.66 -14.26
C ALA A 23 22.47 0.43 -14.50
N TYR A 24 22.32 1.36 -13.56
CA TYR A 24 21.35 2.46 -13.56
C TYR A 24 21.62 3.56 -14.59
N SER A 25 22.67 3.41 -15.42
CA SER A 25 23.20 4.52 -16.24
C SER A 25 22.55 4.74 -17.62
N LYS A 26 21.50 3.99 -18.00
CA LYS A 26 20.83 4.18 -19.33
C LYS A 26 19.33 3.93 -19.31
N LEU A 27 18.58 4.55 -18.41
CA LEU A 27 17.13 4.62 -18.55
C LEU A 27 16.75 5.96 -19.20
N PRO A 28 16.05 5.97 -20.34
CA PRO A 28 15.61 7.21 -20.98
C PRO A 28 14.76 8.02 -20.01
N MET A 29 14.97 9.34 -19.94
CA MET A 29 14.27 10.31 -19.08
C MET A 29 12.73 10.21 -19.19
N GLN A 30 12.18 9.71 -20.29
CA GLN A 30 10.75 9.47 -20.51
C GLN A 30 10.13 8.39 -19.60
N ARG A 31 10.91 7.49 -19.01
CA ARG A 31 10.37 6.49 -18.05
C ARG A 31 10.08 7.06 -16.67
N GLN A 32 10.61 8.24 -16.35
CA GLN A 32 10.35 8.92 -15.07
C GLN A 32 9.01 9.69 -15.06
N LEU A 33 8.45 9.99 -16.24
CA LEU A 33 7.23 10.81 -16.38
C LEU A 33 5.92 10.02 -16.25
N ASN A 34 5.95 8.69 -16.18
CA ASN A 34 4.75 7.84 -16.10
C ASN A 34 4.50 7.26 -14.71
N LEU A 35 4.82 8.00 -13.64
CA LEU A 35 4.32 7.70 -12.31
C LEU A 35 2.91 8.28 -12.19
N GLN A 36 1.93 7.58 -12.74
CA GLN A 36 0.54 8.01 -12.76
C GLN A 36 -0.04 7.94 -11.35
N HIS A 37 -0.17 9.07 -10.68
CA HIS A 37 -0.97 9.22 -9.47
C HIS A 37 -2.45 9.50 -9.80
N GLU A 38 -2.73 9.98 -11.02
CA GLU A 38 -4.08 10.23 -11.53
C GLU A 38 -4.71 8.92 -11.99
N GLY A 39 -5.81 8.55 -11.36
CA GLY A 39 -6.68 7.45 -11.78
C GLY A 39 -7.84 7.97 -12.63
N LYS A 40 -8.76 7.06 -12.96
CA LYS A 40 -10.00 7.41 -13.65
C LYS A 40 -10.96 8.18 -12.74
N HIS A 41 -10.96 7.85 -11.45
CA HIS A 41 -11.91 8.34 -10.45
C HIS A 41 -11.24 9.07 -9.29
N PHE A 42 -9.97 8.73 -8.98
CA PHE A 42 -9.27 9.26 -7.81
C PHE A 42 -7.86 9.74 -8.17
N ASP A 43 -7.46 10.85 -7.58
CA ASP A 43 -6.08 11.34 -7.58
C ASP A 43 -5.40 10.94 -6.27
N LEU A 44 -4.45 10.01 -6.35
CA LEU A 44 -3.70 9.52 -5.19
C LEU A 44 -2.81 10.59 -4.58
N ARG A 45 -2.30 11.53 -5.37
CA ARG A 45 -1.40 12.58 -4.87
C ARG A 45 -2.15 13.52 -3.93
N GLN A 46 -3.32 13.97 -4.33
CA GLN A 46 -4.17 14.81 -3.50
C GLN A 46 -4.55 14.11 -2.19
N ILE A 47 -4.92 12.81 -2.28
CA ILE A 47 -5.27 12.02 -1.09
C ILE A 47 -4.07 11.88 -0.16
N PHE A 48 -2.88 11.59 -0.72
CA PHE A 48 -1.64 11.43 0.02
C PHE A 48 -1.25 12.71 0.77
N ASP A 49 -1.28 13.86 0.09
CA ASP A 49 -0.89 15.13 0.68
C ASP A 49 -1.80 15.51 1.86
N ASP A 50 -3.11 15.32 1.72
CA ASP A 50 -4.07 15.57 2.81
C ASP A 50 -3.85 14.62 4.01
N LEU A 51 -3.59 13.33 3.76
CA LEU A 51 -3.26 12.39 4.83
C LEU A 51 -1.92 12.71 5.49
N ASN A 52 -0.93 13.10 4.70
CA ASN A 52 0.40 13.45 5.20
C ASN A 52 0.34 14.65 6.15
N GLU A 53 -0.38 15.70 5.79
CA GLU A 53 -0.58 16.85 6.68
C GLU A 53 -1.35 16.45 7.94
N ARG A 54 -2.45 15.72 7.81
CA ARG A 54 -3.35 15.39 8.92
C ARG A 54 -2.75 14.43 9.95
N TYR A 55 -2.04 13.39 9.50
CA TYR A 55 -1.60 12.29 10.36
C TYR A 55 -0.08 12.23 10.55
N PHE A 56 0.69 12.77 9.61
CA PHE A 56 2.16 12.65 9.58
C PHE A 56 2.89 13.99 9.68
N ARG A 57 2.15 15.10 9.87
CA ARG A 57 2.71 16.46 9.99
C ARG A 57 3.60 16.86 8.82
N GLY A 58 3.24 16.45 7.60
CA GLY A 58 3.99 16.73 6.38
C GLY A 58 5.34 16.03 6.24
N ARG A 59 5.65 15.02 7.06
CA ARG A 59 6.99 14.38 7.10
C ARG A 59 7.30 13.50 5.90
N LEU A 60 6.28 13.02 5.16
CA LEU A 60 6.44 12.06 4.08
C LEU A 60 6.56 12.71 2.69
N ARG A 61 7.06 13.96 2.59
CA ARG A 61 7.14 14.71 1.32
C ARG A 61 7.99 14.04 0.24
N SER A 62 8.95 13.22 0.64
CA SER A 62 9.85 12.51 -0.29
C SER A 62 9.24 11.25 -0.89
N TYR A 63 8.06 10.83 -0.43
CA TYR A 63 7.38 9.66 -0.96
C TYR A 63 6.59 9.98 -2.22
N LYS A 64 6.66 9.07 -3.19
CA LYS A 64 5.85 9.07 -4.39
C LYS A 64 4.68 8.10 -4.19
N VAL A 65 3.50 8.48 -4.64
CA VAL A 65 2.33 7.62 -4.63
C VAL A 65 1.87 7.41 -6.06
N VAL A 66 1.59 6.15 -6.43
CA VAL A 66 1.24 5.79 -7.80
C VAL A 66 0.24 4.64 -7.83
N TRP A 67 -0.54 4.57 -8.89
CA TRP A 67 -1.31 3.39 -9.22
C TRP A 67 -0.37 2.26 -9.69
N GLY A 68 -0.59 1.05 -9.20
CA GLY A 68 0.13 -0.13 -9.61
C GLY A 68 -0.23 -0.57 -11.05
N ARG A 69 0.49 -1.57 -11.56
CA ARG A 69 0.13 -2.17 -12.85
C ARG A 69 -1.14 -3.00 -12.75
N ARG A 70 -2.06 -2.82 -13.69
CA ARG A 70 -3.23 -3.69 -13.82
C ARG A 70 -2.78 -5.10 -14.22
N ARG A 71 -3.10 -6.10 -13.40
CA ARG A 71 -2.82 -7.50 -13.72
C ARG A 71 -3.87 -8.04 -14.69
N LYS A 72 -3.48 -8.95 -15.59
CA LYS A 72 -4.40 -9.62 -16.54
C LYS A 72 -5.44 -10.48 -15.80
N HIS A 73 -5.04 -11.10 -14.70
CA HIS A 73 -5.89 -11.99 -13.90
C HIS A 73 -6.04 -11.46 -12.48
N ARG A 74 -7.23 -11.62 -11.92
CA ARG A 74 -7.49 -11.36 -10.50
C ARG A 74 -6.92 -12.50 -9.65
N PRO A 75 -6.44 -12.24 -8.44
CA PRO A 75 -6.02 -13.29 -7.53
C PRO A 75 -7.21 -14.13 -7.06
N ARG A 76 -6.97 -15.38 -6.66
CA ARG A 76 -8.01 -16.30 -6.20
C ARG A 76 -8.18 -16.30 -4.69
N GLU A 77 -7.11 -16.19 -3.95
CA GLU A 77 -7.07 -16.45 -2.50
C GLU A 77 -6.89 -15.19 -1.65
N TYR A 78 -6.12 -14.22 -2.13
CA TYR A 78 -5.82 -13.02 -1.37
C TYR A 78 -5.71 -11.79 -2.28
N PHE A 79 -6.01 -10.63 -1.74
CA PHE A 79 -5.95 -9.38 -2.46
C PHE A 79 -5.04 -8.38 -1.74
N ILE A 80 -4.09 -7.82 -2.49
CA ILE A 80 -3.19 -6.77 -2.00
C ILE A 80 -3.74 -5.43 -2.45
N PHE A 81 -4.18 -4.61 -1.49
CA PHE A 81 -4.74 -3.29 -1.75
C PHE A 81 -3.66 -2.26 -2.07
N GLY A 82 -2.50 -2.35 -1.40
CA GLY A 82 -1.36 -1.48 -1.61
C GLY A 82 -0.04 -2.15 -1.25
N THR A 83 1.05 -1.49 -1.54
CA THR A 83 2.41 -1.88 -1.14
C THR A 83 3.28 -0.64 -1.00
N ILE A 84 4.25 -0.69 -0.10
CA ILE A 84 5.29 0.32 0.00
C ILE A 84 6.66 -0.28 -0.33
N GLN A 85 7.47 0.46 -1.03
CA GLN A 85 8.91 0.22 -1.21
C GLN A 85 9.66 1.36 -0.53
N GLU A 86 10.21 1.08 0.64
CA GLU A 86 10.88 2.10 1.46
C GLU A 86 12.17 2.59 0.80
N GLU A 87 12.95 1.69 0.19
CA GLU A 87 14.21 2.01 -0.50
C GLU A 87 14.00 3.05 -1.60
N ASP A 88 12.94 2.89 -2.39
CA ASP A 88 12.58 3.78 -3.49
C ASP A 88 11.64 4.93 -3.05
N ARG A 89 11.13 4.88 -1.82
CA ARG A 89 10.10 5.78 -1.28
C ARG A 89 8.87 5.85 -2.18
N VAL A 90 8.37 4.69 -2.60
CA VAL A 90 7.22 4.60 -3.49
C VAL A 90 6.11 3.76 -2.86
N ILE A 91 4.92 4.35 -2.77
CA ILE A 91 3.69 3.68 -2.39
C ILE A 91 2.91 3.36 -3.67
N ARG A 92 2.53 2.09 -3.84
CA ARG A 92 1.71 1.63 -4.97
C ARG A 92 0.36 1.15 -4.49
N ILE A 93 -0.69 1.72 -5.04
CA ILE A 93 -2.08 1.33 -4.76
C ILE A 93 -2.60 0.46 -5.91
N ASN A 94 -3.34 -0.59 -5.56
CA ASN A 94 -3.89 -1.51 -6.55
C ASN A 94 -4.90 -0.77 -7.45
N PRO A 95 -4.73 -0.80 -8.78
CA PRO A 95 -5.60 -0.07 -9.71
C PRO A 95 -7.05 -0.59 -9.74
N LEU A 96 -7.34 -1.75 -9.14
CA LEU A 96 -8.72 -2.22 -8.95
C LEU A 96 -9.47 -1.40 -7.89
N LEU A 97 -8.79 -0.55 -7.13
CA LEU A 97 -9.43 0.40 -6.22
C LEU A 97 -9.91 1.68 -6.92
N ASP A 98 -9.48 1.93 -8.16
CA ASP A 98 -9.92 3.08 -8.95
C ASP A 98 -11.26 2.81 -9.65
N GLN A 99 -12.31 2.63 -8.86
CA GLN A 99 -13.66 2.30 -9.32
C GLN A 99 -14.72 3.04 -8.48
N LEU A 100 -15.84 3.42 -9.09
CA LEU A 100 -16.91 4.19 -8.43
C LEU A 100 -17.53 3.51 -7.21
N PHE A 101 -17.54 2.17 -7.15
CA PHE A 101 -18.09 1.47 -5.99
C PHE A 101 -17.14 1.49 -4.77
N VAL A 102 -15.87 1.84 -4.98
CA VAL A 102 -14.89 1.98 -3.91
C VAL A 102 -15.05 3.36 -3.28
N PRO A 103 -15.43 3.45 -2.01
CA PRO A 103 -15.59 4.76 -1.39
C PRO A 103 -14.25 5.46 -1.18
N LEU A 104 -14.20 6.77 -1.40
CA LEU A 104 -12.99 7.57 -1.17
C LEU A 104 -12.42 7.40 0.26
N TRP A 105 -13.27 7.30 1.27
CA TRP A 105 -12.81 7.10 2.66
C TRP A 105 -12.15 5.74 2.88
N PHE A 106 -12.50 4.70 2.09
CA PHE A 106 -11.81 3.41 2.11
C PHE A 106 -10.44 3.50 1.42
N LEU A 107 -10.37 4.13 0.26
CA LEU A 107 -9.10 4.37 -0.44
C LEU A 107 -8.13 5.19 0.45
N ARG A 108 -8.64 6.19 1.18
CA ARG A 108 -7.88 6.95 2.18
C ARG A 108 -7.35 6.06 3.30
N TYR A 109 -8.14 5.10 3.78
CA TYR A 109 -7.68 4.14 4.78
C TYR A 109 -6.56 3.25 4.25
N VAL A 110 -6.71 2.70 3.04
CA VAL A 110 -5.66 1.88 2.41
C VAL A 110 -4.36 2.67 2.28
N LEU A 111 -4.44 3.89 1.77
CA LEU A 111 -3.26 4.74 1.61
C LEU A 111 -2.62 5.11 2.95
N TYR A 112 -3.43 5.43 3.96
CA TYR A 112 -2.95 5.67 5.32
C TYR A 112 -2.22 4.45 5.90
N HIS A 113 -2.73 3.23 5.67
CA HIS A 113 -2.10 1.97 6.07
C HIS A 113 -0.70 1.83 5.46
N GLU A 114 -0.56 2.06 4.15
CA GLU A 114 0.75 2.01 3.48
C GLU A 114 1.70 3.11 4.00
N MET A 115 1.18 4.29 4.27
CA MET A 115 1.97 5.39 4.85
C MET A 115 2.47 5.06 6.27
N LEU A 116 1.74 4.28 7.05
CA LEU A 116 2.18 3.86 8.38
C LEU A 116 3.44 3.00 8.33
N HIS A 117 3.62 2.17 7.32
CA HIS A 117 4.83 1.35 7.16
C HIS A 117 6.10 2.20 7.03
N SER A 118 6.01 3.44 6.53
CA SER A 118 7.16 4.34 6.44
C SER A 118 7.61 4.94 7.79
N VAL A 119 6.77 4.86 8.82
CA VAL A 119 7.05 5.48 10.13
C VAL A 119 7.03 4.50 11.30
N VAL A 120 6.59 3.27 11.06
CA VAL A 120 6.57 2.21 12.07
C VAL A 120 7.47 1.07 11.57
N PRO A 121 8.64 0.90 12.18
CA PRO A 121 9.58 -0.12 11.72
C PRO A 121 9.06 -1.53 11.98
N ASP A 122 9.41 -2.44 11.08
CA ASP A 122 9.20 -3.87 11.25
C ASP A 122 10.04 -4.42 12.40
N LYS A 123 9.53 -5.44 13.08
CA LYS A 123 10.30 -6.16 14.10
C LYS A 123 10.84 -7.48 13.55
N PRO A 124 12.16 -7.75 13.66
CA PRO A 124 12.71 -9.05 13.32
C PRO A 124 12.17 -10.12 14.27
N LEU A 125 11.91 -11.31 13.74
CA LEU A 125 11.51 -12.49 14.51
C LEU A 125 12.66 -13.49 14.59
N PRO A 126 12.72 -14.37 15.62
CA PRO A 126 13.80 -15.36 15.78
C PRO A 126 13.95 -16.33 14.59
N ASN A 127 12.89 -16.54 13.82
CA ASN A 127 12.88 -17.40 12.64
C ASN A 127 13.35 -16.69 11.33
N GLY A 128 13.94 -15.50 11.44
CA GLY A 128 14.41 -14.70 10.31
C GLY A 128 13.30 -13.97 9.54
N ARG A 129 12.03 -14.15 9.90
CA ARG A 129 10.91 -13.39 9.34
C ARG A 129 10.80 -12.01 9.99
N ARG A 130 10.04 -11.11 9.39
CA ARG A 130 9.76 -9.78 9.94
C ARG A 130 8.27 -9.66 10.26
N ARG A 131 7.96 -9.11 11.44
CA ARG A 131 6.60 -8.73 11.79
C ARG A 131 6.37 -7.29 11.36
N VAL A 132 5.66 -7.11 10.26
CA VAL A 132 5.34 -5.80 9.69
C VAL A 132 4.21 -5.10 10.44
N HIS A 133 3.20 -5.84 10.90
CA HIS A 133 2.09 -5.30 11.70
C HIS A 133 2.35 -5.54 13.19
N THR A 134 3.17 -4.67 13.78
CA THR A 134 3.48 -4.67 15.21
C THR A 134 2.31 -4.15 16.04
N GLU A 135 2.37 -4.26 17.38
CA GLU A 135 1.35 -3.66 18.26
C GLU A 135 1.28 -2.14 18.06
N GLU A 136 2.44 -1.49 17.90
CA GLU A 136 2.53 -0.06 17.61
C GLU A 136 1.86 0.29 16.28
N PHE A 137 2.11 -0.51 15.24
CA PHE A 137 1.43 -0.35 13.95
C PHE A 137 -0.09 -0.41 14.13
N ASN A 138 -0.58 -1.49 14.76
CA ASN A 138 -2.01 -1.70 15.00
C ASN A 138 -2.64 -0.60 15.87
N ARG A 139 -1.90 -0.09 16.84
CA ARG A 139 -2.34 1.03 17.69
C ARG A 139 -2.52 2.30 16.86
N ARG A 140 -1.55 2.65 16.01
CA ARG A 140 -1.62 3.82 15.14
C ARG A 140 -2.68 3.67 14.05
N GLU A 141 -2.80 2.49 13.46
CA GLU A 141 -3.81 2.21 12.45
C GLU A 141 -5.23 2.46 12.97
N ARG A 142 -5.52 2.07 14.22
CA ARG A 142 -6.81 2.34 14.87
C ARG A 142 -7.09 3.83 15.12
N GLN A 143 -6.10 4.69 15.04
CA GLN A 143 -6.28 6.15 15.15
C GLN A 143 -6.84 6.77 13.87
N PHE A 144 -6.87 6.03 12.75
CA PHE A 144 -7.51 6.51 11.53
C PHE A 144 -9.00 6.76 11.77
N ARG A 145 -9.45 7.98 11.41
CA ARG A 145 -10.88 8.32 11.53
C ARG A 145 -11.70 7.45 10.60
N GLY A 146 -12.53 6.59 11.16
CA GLY A 146 -13.34 5.64 10.39
C GLY A 146 -12.71 4.25 10.23
N TYR A 147 -11.64 3.91 10.99
CA TYR A 147 -11.01 2.60 10.98
C TYR A 147 -11.99 1.43 11.00
N ARG A 148 -12.94 1.40 11.97
CA ARG A 148 -13.93 0.32 12.10
C ARG A 148 -14.84 0.21 10.87
N ARG A 149 -15.18 1.35 10.26
CA ARG A 149 -15.98 1.39 9.02
C ARG A 149 -15.19 0.82 7.85
N ALA A 150 -13.91 1.17 7.76
CA ALA A 150 -13.03 0.68 6.70
C ALA A 150 -12.85 -0.84 6.79
N ARG A 151 -12.60 -1.37 7.99
CA ARG A 151 -12.47 -2.81 8.20
C ARG A 151 -13.73 -3.59 7.84
N ARG A 152 -14.90 -3.11 8.27
CA ARG A 152 -16.17 -3.76 7.91
C ARG A 152 -16.45 -3.72 6.40
N TRP A 153 -16.11 -2.61 5.75
CA TRP A 153 -16.28 -2.50 4.30
C TRP A 153 -15.33 -3.44 3.55
N GLU A 154 -14.09 -3.53 3.98
CA GLU A 154 -13.09 -4.46 3.45
C GLU A 154 -13.61 -5.90 3.51
N GLU A 155 -14.04 -6.36 4.68
CA GLU A 155 -14.60 -7.70 4.89
C GLU A 155 -15.80 -7.98 3.99
N ALA A 156 -16.72 -7.03 3.87
CA ALA A 156 -17.94 -7.16 3.07
C ALA A 156 -17.70 -7.13 1.56
N ASN A 157 -16.58 -6.53 1.10
CA ASN A 157 -16.35 -6.32 -0.33
C ASN A 157 -15.12 -7.05 -0.88
N LEU A 158 -14.34 -7.76 -0.05
CA LEU A 158 -13.12 -8.45 -0.47
C LEU A 158 -13.37 -9.39 -1.66
N ALA A 159 -14.46 -10.14 -1.63
CA ALA A 159 -14.84 -11.07 -2.69
C ALA A 159 -15.01 -10.41 -4.07
N ARG A 160 -15.32 -9.11 -4.12
CA ARG A 160 -15.46 -8.37 -5.39
C ARG A 160 -14.12 -8.13 -6.10
N PHE A 161 -13.00 -8.24 -5.39
CA PHE A 161 -11.64 -8.09 -5.93
C PHE A 161 -10.99 -9.42 -6.27
N LEU A 162 -11.51 -10.51 -5.73
CA LEU A 162 -11.09 -11.88 -6.03
C LEU A 162 -11.83 -12.42 -7.27
N ARG A 163 -11.36 -13.56 -7.78
CA ARG A 163 -11.98 -14.25 -8.92
C ARG A 163 -12.81 -15.44 -8.47
#